data_8acff305590cdcf5e6296cd2e0d8407c
#
_entry.id   8acff305590cdcf5e6296cd2e0d8407c
#
_cell.length_a   1.000
_cell.length_b   1.000
_cell.length_c   1.000
_cell.angle_alpha   90.00
_cell.angle_beta   90.00
_cell.angle_gamma   90.00
#
_symmetry.space_group_name_H-M   'P 1'
#
loop_
_entity.id
_entity.type
_entity.pdbx_description
1 polymer ?
#
loop_
_entity_poly.entity_id
_entity_poly.type
_entity_poly.pdbx_seq_one_letter_code
_entity_poly.pdbx_strand_id
1 'polypeptide(L)'
;NNIRAEMRQENIELRNELTKLVIANNDIDNLLEKRVARQKDLEYSTQQQRDKLKSFAENAKDLQDLIEKIETEIALREEAARKAQESLRDKPGSGNSAVAAATIPMPRSDLAFAEAKGNIPLPARGSINQIYNQLLPTGQRSKGIIVNTRLGAPVIAPHDGRIVFSGIFRSYGQLLIIDHGEGYHTLLAGMENINGIVGQWILKGEPVGQMSSETTPSNSRQKLYVELRQKGKPINPMPWIIAMDRGGK
;
A
#
# COMPACT_ATOMS: atom_id res chain seq x y z
N ASN A 1 22.25 1.90 85.54
CA ASN A 1 22.99 2.13 84.26
C ASN A 1 22.42 1.32 83.07
N ASN A 2 21.73 0.18 83.25
CA ASN A 2 21.17 -0.67 82.19
C ASN A 2 20.04 0.02 81.43
N ILE A 3 19.08 0.63 82.12
CA ILE A 3 17.90 1.26 81.49
C ILE A 3 18.32 2.36 80.51
N ARG A 4 19.33 3.14 80.82
CA ARG A 4 19.84 4.19 79.90
C ARG A 4 20.51 3.61 78.68
N ALA A 5 21.13 2.46 78.79
CA ALA A 5 21.75 1.77 77.63
C ALA A 5 20.66 1.17 76.72
N GLU A 6 19.66 0.55 77.28
CA GLU A 6 18.47 0.00 76.54
C GLU A 6 17.71 1.11 75.78
N MET A 7 17.41 2.23 76.47
CA MET A 7 16.79 3.38 75.79
C MET A 7 17.60 4.01 74.67
N ARG A 8 18.95 3.95 74.75
CA ARG A 8 19.81 4.40 73.66
C ARG A 8 19.78 3.44 72.48
N GLN A 9 19.77 2.16 72.74
CA GLN A 9 19.69 1.16 71.72
C GLN A 9 18.35 1.24 70.95
N GLU A 10 17.24 1.32 71.70
CA GLU A 10 15.92 1.47 71.12
C GLU A 10 15.76 2.76 70.28
N ASN A 11 16.36 3.88 70.72
CA ASN A 11 16.39 5.11 69.94
C ASN A 11 17.21 4.95 68.65
N ILE A 12 18.28 4.17 68.64
CA ILE A 12 19.08 3.94 67.43
C ILE A 12 18.27 3.08 66.45
N GLU A 13 17.58 2.06 66.94
CA GLU A 13 16.73 1.16 66.13
C GLU A 13 15.56 1.95 65.50
N LEU A 14 14.90 2.77 66.31
CA LEU A 14 13.82 3.61 65.84
C LEU A 14 14.24 4.61 64.76
N ARG A 15 15.42 5.25 64.92
CA ARG A 15 16.02 6.11 63.88
C ARG A 15 16.33 5.36 62.61
N ASN A 16 16.83 4.16 62.70
CA ASN A 16 17.11 3.31 61.55
C ASN A 16 15.86 2.89 60.79
N GLU A 17 14.78 2.57 61.51
CA GLU A 17 13.47 2.31 60.94
C GLU A 17 12.88 3.52 60.25
N LEU A 18 12.91 4.66 60.90
CA LEU A 18 12.49 5.94 60.29
C LEU A 18 13.23 6.23 58.99
N THR A 19 14.53 6.02 59.00
CA THR A 19 15.36 6.22 57.77
C THR A 19 14.95 5.25 56.65
N LYS A 20 14.71 4.00 56.96
CA LYS A 20 14.20 3.01 56.00
C LYS A 20 12.83 3.38 55.44
N LEU A 21 11.91 3.87 56.28
CA LEU A 21 10.61 4.35 55.87
C LEU A 21 10.69 5.56 54.92
N VAL A 22 11.58 6.54 55.20
CA VAL A 22 11.77 7.68 54.32
C VAL A 22 12.32 7.25 52.97
N ILE A 23 13.27 6.31 52.93
CA ILE A 23 13.82 5.78 51.69
C ILE A 23 12.72 5.05 50.91
N ALA A 24 11.94 4.20 51.56
CA ALA A 24 10.86 3.47 50.91
C ALA A 24 9.78 4.40 50.35
N ASN A 25 9.41 5.46 51.07
CA ASN A 25 8.47 6.47 50.54
C ASN A 25 9.01 7.17 49.31
N ASN A 26 10.28 7.61 49.33
CA ASN A 26 10.91 8.23 48.16
C ASN A 26 10.95 7.26 46.93
N ASP A 27 11.20 5.98 47.18
CA ASP A 27 11.17 4.97 46.11
C ASP A 27 9.75 4.78 45.54
N ILE A 28 8.72 4.80 46.40
CA ILE A 28 7.33 4.76 45.98
C ILE A 28 6.99 5.98 45.12
N ASP A 29 7.36 7.18 45.54
CA ASP A 29 7.10 8.42 44.79
C ASP A 29 7.79 8.37 43.42
N ASN A 30 9.04 7.95 43.36
CA ASN A 30 9.77 7.75 42.10
C ASN A 30 9.10 6.71 41.16
N LEU A 31 8.56 5.64 41.74
CA LEU A 31 7.82 4.62 40.98
C LEU A 31 6.49 5.15 40.45
N LEU A 32 5.80 5.95 41.25
CA LEU A 32 4.55 6.60 40.84
C LEU A 32 4.78 7.59 39.70
N GLU A 33 5.79 8.43 39.78
CA GLU A 33 6.17 9.34 38.70
C GLU A 33 6.49 8.59 37.40
N LYS A 34 7.30 7.52 37.47
CA LYS A 34 7.61 6.67 36.32
C LYS A 34 6.37 6.00 35.74
N ARG A 35 5.44 5.58 36.59
CA ARG A 35 4.18 4.97 36.15
C ARG A 35 3.29 5.97 35.42
N VAL A 36 3.15 7.17 35.95
CA VAL A 36 2.36 8.26 35.32
C VAL A 36 2.98 8.66 33.97
N ALA A 37 4.31 8.82 33.91
CA ALA A 37 5.00 9.11 32.65
C ALA A 37 4.75 8.01 31.60
N ARG A 38 4.90 6.73 31.98
CA ARG A 38 4.66 5.59 31.06
C ARG A 38 3.21 5.51 30.62
N GLN A 39 2.26 5.84 31.50
CA GLN A 39 0.85 5.87 31.14
C GLN A 39 0.55 6.95 30.10
N LYS A 40 1.09 8.15 30.25
CA LYS A 40 0.99 9.23 29.26
C LYS A 40 1.58 8.85 27.90
N ASP A 41 2.74 8.19 27.90
CA ASP A 41 3.38 7.72 26.67
C ASP A 41 2.51 6.66 25.95
N LEU A 42 1.90 5.76 26.72
CA LEU A 42 0.97 4.74 26.19
C LEU A 42 -0.28 5.38 25.63
N GLU A 43 -0.88 6.34 26.32
CA GLU A 43 -2.07 7.06 25.85
C GLU A 43 -1.76 7.83 24.55
N TYR A 44 -0.64 8.54 24.51
CA TYR A 44 -0.19 9.24 23.29
C TYR A 44 0.06 8.30 22.12
N SER A 45 0.76 7.19 22.36
CA SER A 45 1.00 6.14 21.36
C SER A 45 -0.31 5.52 20.84
N THR A 46 -1.27 5.25 21.77
CA THR A 46 -2.58 4.70 21.41
C THR A 46 -3.39 5.68 20.58
N GLN A 47 -3.36 6.97 20.92
CA GLN A 47 -4.06 8.00 20.15
C GLN A 47 -3.47 8.13 18.75
N GLN A 48 -2.14 8.17 18.60
CA GLN A 48 -1.49 8.18 17.29
C GLN A 48 -1.86 6.96 16.43
N GLN A 49 -1.95 5.78 17.05
CA GLN A 49 -2.37 4.57 16.34
C GLN A 49 -3.84 4.66 15.87
N ARG A 50 -4.74 5.21 16.70
CA ARG A 50 -6.14 5.43 16.33
C ARG A 50 -6.28 6.42 15.17
N ASP A 51 -5.54 7.51 15.19
CA ASP A 51 -5.57 8.52 14.14
C ASP A 51 -5.03 7.95 12.81
N LYS A 52 -3.96 7.15 12.87
CA LYS A 52 -3.47 6.39 11.70
C LYS A 52 -4.51 5.40 11.17
N LEU A 53 -5.18 4.65 12.05
CA LEU A 53 -6.24 3.72 11.65
C LEU A 53 -7.39 4.43 10.95
N LYS A 54 -7.81 5.59 11.48
CA LYS A 54 -8.87 6.41 10.87
C LYS A 54 -8.46 6.90 9.49
N SER A 55 -7.26 7.43 9.34
CA SER A 55 -6.75 7.88 8.03
C SER A 55 -6.62 6.73 7.02
N PHE A 56 -6.20 5.54 7.45
CA PHE A 56 -6.16 4.36 6.58
C PHE A 56 -7.56 3.90 6.15
N ALA A 57 -8.55 3.96 7.05
CA ALA A 57 -9.93 3.59 6.71
C ALA A 57 -10.54 4.58 5.70
N GLU A 58 -10.32 5.88 5.89
CA GLU A 58 -10.75 6.93 4.97
C GLU A 58 -10.08 6.75 3.59
N ASN A 59 -8.77 6.54 3.55
CA ASN A 59 -8.04 6.29 2.30
C ASN A 59 -8.50 5.03 1.58
N ALA A 60 -8.83 3.98 2.32
CA ALA A 60 -9.34 2.74 1.74
C ALA A 60 -10.71 2.90 1.09
N LYS A 61 -11.57 3.75 1.67
CA LYS A 61 -12.86 4.11 1.11
C LYS A 61 -12.67 4.98 -0.14
N ASP A 62 -11.83 6.00 -0.07
CA ASP A 62 -11.57 6.89 -1.19
C ASP A 62 -11.00 6.17 -2.41
N LEU A 63 -10.12 5.18 -2.19
CA LEU A 63 -9.60 4.37 -3.30
C LEU A 63 -10.72 3.52 -3.93
N GLN A 64 -11.63 3.00 -3.13
CA GLN A 64 -12.78 2.26 -3.63
C GLN A 64 -13.69 3.16 -4.46
N ASP A 65 -13.98 4.35 -3.96
CA ASP A 65 -14.81 5.36 -4.66
C ASP A 65 -14.14 5.83 -5.97
N LEU A 66 -12.81 5.96 -5.98
CA LEU A 66 -12.07 6.28 -7.20
C LEU A 66 -12.21 5.18 -8.25
N ILE A 67 -12.05 3.94 -7.86
CA ILE A 67 -12.13 2.80 -8.78
C ILE A 67 -13.55 2.66 -9.33
N GLU A 68 -14.58 2.81 -8.51
CA GLU A 68 -15.97 2.76 -8.93
C GLU A 68 -16.28 3.85 -9.98
N LYS A 69 -15.74 5.06 -9.80
CA LYS A 69 -15.84 6.13 -10.80
C LYS A 69 -15.13 5.78 -12.10
N ILE A 70 -13.93 5.19 -12.02
CA ILE A 70 -13.18 4.75 -13.20
C ILE A 70 -13.96 3.66 -13.95
N GLU A 71 -14.47 2.66 -13.24
CA GLU A 71 -15.25 1.55 -13.84
C GLU A 71 -16.53 2.08 -14.52
N THR A 72 -17.25 3.02 -13.89
CA THR A 72 -18.42 3.65 -14.51
C THR A 72 -18.06 4.44 -15.78
N GLU A 73 -16.95 5.15 -15.75
CA GLU A 73 -16.52 5.91 -16.95
C GLU A 73 -16.06 4.99 -18.08
N ILE A 74 -15.37 3.90 -17.77
CA ILE A 74 -15.00 2.88 -18.76
C ILE A 74 -16.26 2.28 -19.40
N ALA A 75 -17.24 1.86 -18.60
CA ALA A 75 -18.49 1.27 -19.09
C ALA A 75 -19.26 2.24 -20.00
N LEU A 76 -19.34 3.52 -19.64
CA LEU A 76 -19.98 4.54 -20.49
C LEU A 76 -19.26 4.73 -21.82
N ARG A 77 -17.91 4.70 -21.83
CA ARG A 77 -17.12 4.82 -23.07
C ARG A 77 -17.26 3.59 -23.97
N GLU A 78 -17.29 2.40 -23.40
CA GLU A 78 -17.50 1.15 -24.14
C GLU A 78 -18.90 1.11 -24.74
N GLU A 79 -19.93 1.53 -24.02
CA GLU A 79 -21.28 1.63 -24.51
C GLU A 79 -21.40 2.65 -25.66
N ALA A 80 -20.76 3.82 -25.51
CA ALA A 80 -20.72 4.82 -26.56
C ALA A 80 -20.01 4.35 -27.81
N ALA A 81 -18.87 3.62 -27.66
CA ALA A 81 -18.14 3.04 -28.77
C ALA A 81 -18.96 1.96 -29.49
N ARG A 82 -19.69 1.11 -28.75
CA ARG A 82 -20.59 0.10 -29.32
C ARG A 82 -21.72 0.73 -30.11
N LYS A 83 -22.39 1.77 -29.57
CA LYS A 83 -23.45 2.50 -30.27
C LYS A 83 -22.93 3.19 -31.54
N ALA A 84 -21.72 3.73 -31.50
CA ALA A 84 -21.07 4.31 -32.67
C ALA A 84 -20.78 3.27 -33.74
N GLN A 85 -20.33 2.08 -33.39
CA GLN A 85 -20.10 0.98 -34.33
C GLN A 85 -21.41 0.44 -34.91
N GLU A 86 -22.47 0.32 -34.14
CA GLU A 86 -23.81 -0.07 -34.61
C GLU A 86 -24.35 0.91 -35.62
N SER A 87 -24.23 2.23 -35.34
CA SER A 87 -24.69 3.29 -36.25
C SER A 87 -23.93 3.36 -37.58
N LEU A 88 -22.69 2.84 -37.62
CA LEU A 88 -21.89 2.71 -38.84
C LEU A 88 -22.22 1.46 -39.66
N ARG A 89 -22.77 0.42 -39.04
CA ARG A 89 -23.21 -0.82 -39.73
C ARG A 89 -24.52 -0.60 -40.50
N ASP A 90 -25.37 0.31 -40.08
CA ASP A 90 -26.69 0.60 -40.68
C ASP A 90 -26.65 1.57 -41.85
N LYS A 91 -25.44 2.03 -42.27
CA LYS A 91 -25.28 2.86 -43.49
C LYS A 91 -24.58 2.08 -44.59
N PRO A 92 -25.30 1.44 -45.54
CA PRO A 92 -24.69 0.88 -46.72
C PRO A 92 -24.29 1.99 -47.66
N GLY A 93 -23.00 2.22 -47.84
CA GLY A 93 -22.45 3.03 -48.92
C GLY A 93 -21.89 4.39 -48.54
N SER A 94 -20.69 4.43 -48.01
CA SER A 94 -19.75 5.53 -48.29
C SER A 94 -18.32 5.00 -48.05
N GLY A 95 -17.55 5.02 -49.16
CA GLY A 95 -16.20 4.54 -49.20
C GLY A 95 -15.26 5.30 -48.26
N ASN A 96 -14.25 4.58 -47.87
CA ASN A 96 -12.96 5.00 -47.33
C ASN A 96 -12.66 6.51 -47.34
N SER A 97 -12.73 7.12 -46.21
CA SER A 97 -11.79 8.14 -45.70
C SER A 97 -12.56 9.06 -44.74
N ALA A 98 -12.09 9.11 -43.50
CA ALA A 98 -12.33 10.14 -42.52
C ALA A 98 -13.01 9.71 -41.21
N VAL A 99 -12.70 8.54 -40.65
CA VAL A 99 -12.96 8.28 -39.21
C VAL A 99 -11.78 7.51 -38.58
N ALA A 100 -10.57 7.99 -38.88
CA ALA A 100 -9.36 7.44 -38.23
C ALA A 100 -8.96 8.17 -36.92
N ALA A 101 -9.88 8.95 -36.32
CA ALA A 101 -9.52 9.82 -35.20
C ALA A 101 -10.11 9.44 -33.83
N ALA A 102 -10.86 8.33 -33.68
CA ALA A 102 -11.49 8.01 -32.40
C ALA A 102 -11.33 6.56 -31.92
N THR A 103 -10.73 5.70 -32.70
CA THR A 103 -10.44 4.32 -32.28
C THR A 103 -8.95 4.06 -32.52
N ILE A 104 -8.13 4.42 -31.54
CA ILE A 104 -6.78 3.85 -31.46
C ILE A 104 -7.03 2.33 -31.33
N PRO A 105 -6.61 1.50 -32.32
CA PRO A 105 -6.79 0.06 -32.22
C PRO A 105 -6.13 -0.39 -30.92
N MET A 106 -6.88 -1.08 -30.07
CA MET A 106 -6.27 -1.81 -28.95
C MET A 106 -5.12 -2.64 -29.52
N PRO A 107 -3.89 -2.48 -29.06
CA PRO A 107 -2.92 -3.54 -29.18
C PRO A 107 -3.54 -4.70 -28.38
N ARG A 108 -4.17 -5.65 -29.06
CA ARG A 108 -4.68 -6.84 -28.42
C ARG A 108 -3.45 -7.65 -28.05
N SER A 109 -3.20 -7.83 -26.74
CA SER A 109 -2.45 -9.01 -26.36
C SER A 109 -3.23 -10.22 -26.88
N ASP A 110 -2.54 -11.16 -27.46
CA ASP A 110 -3.14 -12.39 -27.99
C ASP A 110 -3.81 -13.20 -26.86
N LEU A 111 -3.66 -12.79 -25.60
CA LEU A 111 -4.19 -13.45 -24.41
C LEU A 111 -5.01 -12.47 -23.55
N ALA A 112 -6.24 -12.84 -23.23
CA ALA A 112 -7.04 -12.16 -22.21
C ALA A 112 -6.31 -12.15 -20.86
N PHE A 113 -6.49 -11.11 -20.05
CA PHE A 113 -5.82 -11.02 -18.75
C PHE A 113 -6.10 -12.26 -17.87
N ALA A 114 -7.32 -12.78 -17.90
CA ALA A 114 -7.70 -13.99 -17.16
C ALA A 114 -6.84 -15.21 -17.50
N GLU A 115 -6.37 -15.33 -18.75
CA GLU A 115 -5.52 -16.43 -19.23
C GLU A 115 -4.06 -16.23 -18.89
N ALA A 116 -3.65 -15.01 -18.52
CA ALA A 116 -2.28 -14.68 -18.12
C ALA A 116 -1.94 -15.14 -16.70
N LYS A 117 -2.86 -15.81 -15.98
CA LYS A 117 -2.63 -16.29 -14.62
C LYS A 117 -1.43 -17.22 -14.55
N GLY A 118 -0.48 -16.89 -13.63
CA GLY A 118 0.80 -17.60 -13.48
C GLY A 118 1.88 -17.13 -14.45
N ASN A 119 1.58 -16.21 -15.38
CA ASN A 119 2.51 -15.72 -16.39
C ASN A 119 2.73 -14.19 -16.34
N ILE A 120 2.35 -13.54 -15.25
CA ILE A 120 2.52 -12.10 -15.07
C ILE A 120 3.85 -11.83 -14.40
N PRO A 121 4.73 -10.99 -14.98
CA PRO A 121 5.99 -10.62 -14.34
C PRO A 121 5.73 -9.78 -13.09
N LEU A 122 6.61 -9.91 -12.10
CA LEU A 122 6.60 -9.00 -10.96
C LEU A 122 6.91 -7.58 -11.46
N PRO A 123 6.12 -6.55 -11.11
CA PRO A 123 6.29 -5.19 -11.65
C PRO A 123 7.65 -4.54 -11.36
N ALA A 124 8.37 -4.99 -10.33
CA ALA A 124 9.74 -4.58 -10.08
C ALA A 124 10.56 -5.73 -9.52
N ARG A 125 11.85 -5.77 -9.84
CA ARG A 125 12.77 -6.77 -9.26
C ARG A 125 12.97 -6.50 -7.77
N GLY A 126 12.71 -7.51 -6.94
CA GLY A 126 12.82 -7.39 -5.50
C GLY A 126 12.34 -8.61 -4.74
N SER A 127 12.28 -8.52 -3.42
CA SER A 127 11.76 -9.56 -2.54
C SER A 127 10.38 -9.15 -2.02
N ILE A 128 9.45 -10.09 -1.97
CA ILE A 128 8.12 -9.85 -1.41
C ILE A 128 8.26 -9.80 0.12
N ASN A 129 7.93 -8.65 0.70
CA ASN A 129 8.02 -8.38 2.14
C ASN A 129 6.67 -8.53 2.85
N GLN A 130 5.57 -8.30 2.13
CA GLN A 130 4.21 -8.41 2.67
C GLN A 130 3.35 -9.11 1.64
N ILE A 131 2.54 -10.06 2.08
CA ILE A 131 1.65 -10.82 1.21
C ILE A 131 0.19 -10.35 1.33
N TYR A 132 -0.62 -10.69 0.34
CA TYR A 132 -2.06 -10.46 0.36
C TYR A 132 -2.72 -11.13 1.56
N ASN A 133 -3.71 -10.46 2.17
CA ASN A 133 -4.48 -10.93 3.32
C ASN A 133 -3.66 -11.08 4.63
N GLN A 134 -2.41 -10.62 4.67
CA GLN A 134 -1.60 -10.59 5.88
C GLN A 134 -2.19 -9.60 6.89
N LEU A 135 -2.27 -10.00 8.15
CA LEU A 135 -2.69 -9.12 9.25
C LEU A 135 -1.60 -8.06 9.49
N LEU A 136 -1.99 -6.80 9.41
CA LEU A 136 -1.10 -5.67 9.64
C LEU A 136 -1.10 -5.27 11.12
N PRO A 137 -0.06 -4.57 11.61
CA PRO A 137 -0.04 -4.01 12.97
C PRO A 137 -1.22 -3.09 13.27
N THR A 138 -1.86 -2.56 12.23
CA THR A 138 -3.08 -1.73 12.31
C THR A 138 -4.37 -2.52 12.56
N GLY A 139 -4.30 -3.86 12.63
CA GLY A 139 -5.46 -4.74 12.72
C GLY A 139 -6.20 -4.97 11.39
N GLN A 140 -5.82 -4.30 10.32
CA GLN A 140 -6.39 -4.50 8.98
C GLN A 140 -5.64 -5.61 8.23
N ARG A 141 -6.29 -6.16 7.19
CA ARG A 141 -5.66 -7.12 6.28
C ARG A 141 -5.14 -6.43 5.03
N SER A 142 -3.96 -6.85 4.59
CA SER A 142 -3.36 -6.33 3.36
C SER A 142 -4.23 -6.66 2.14
N LYS A 143 -4.50 -5.66 1.30
CA LYS A 143 -5.25 -5.81 0.04
C LYS A 143 -4.35 -6.13 -1.16
N GLY A 144 -3.03 -6.05 -0.98
CA GLY A 144 -2.03 -6.31 -2.01
C GLY A 144 -0.76 -6.90 -1.42
N ILE A 145 0.32 -6.84 -2.19
CA ILE A 145 1.66 -7.23 -1.77
C ILE A 145 2.59 -6.02 -1.72
N ILE A 146 3.64 -6.11 -0.92
CA ILE A 146 4.74 -5.13 -0.92
C ILE A 146 6.00 -5.82 -1.41
N VAL A 147 6.60 -5.23 -2.43
CA VAL A 147 7.88 -5.66 -2.99
C VAL A 147 8.97 -4.71 -2.52
N ASN A 148 9.97 -5.23 -1.78
CA ASN A 148 11.17 -4.50 -1.43
C ASN A 148 12.10 -4.48 -2.64
N THR A 149 12.30 -3.30 -3.22
CA THR A 149 13.14 -3.10 -4.39
C THR A 149 14.49 -2.49 -4.03
N ARG A 150 15.45 -2.55 -4.94
CA ARG A 150 16.65 -1.71 -4.87
C ARG A 150 16.29 -0.25 -5.16
N LEU A 151 17.18 0.65 -4.78
CA LEU A 151 17.10 2.07 -5.15
C LEU A 151 17.10 2.24 -6.65
N GLY A 152 16.30 3.18 -7.16
CA GLY A 152 16.20 3.49 -8.57
C GLY A 152 15.71 2.34 -9.46
N ALA A 153 15.07 1.31 -8.87
CA ALA A 153 14.57 0.17 -9.64
C ALA A 153 13.49 0.61 -10.64
N PRO A 154 13.56 0.18 -11.91
CA PRO A 154 12.49 0.42 -12.85
C PRO A 154 11.24 -0.39 -12.45
N VAL A 155 10.08 0.22 -12.67
CA VAL A 155 8.77 -0.41 -12.49
C VAL A 155 8.16 -0.62 -13.87
N ILE A 156 7.74 -1.85 -14.17
CA ILE A 156 7.20 -2.27 -15.45
C ILE A 156 5.72 -2.62 -15.36
N ALA A 157 5.02 -2.49 -16.47
CA ALA A 157 3.65 -2.97 -16.60
C ALA A 157 3.60 -4.50 -16.49
N PRO A 158 2.75 -5.05 -15.62
CA PRO A 158 2.66 -6.51 -15.44
C PRO A 158 1.99 -7.20 -16.64
N HIS A 159 1.13 -6.50 -17.34
CA HIS A 159 0.39 -6.97 -18.51
C HIS A 159 0.00 -5.79 -19.39
N ASP A 160 -0.37 -6.06 -20.64
CA ASP A 160 -0.92 -5.05 -21.54
C ASP A 160 -2.15 -4.40 -20.93
N GLY A 161 -2.35 -3.13 -21.16
CA GLY A 161 -3.49 -2.41 -20.63
C GLY A 161 -3.49 -0.93 -20.94
N ARG A 162 -4.47 -0.24 -20.40
CA ARG A 162 -4.63 1.20 -20.53
C ARG A 162 -4.45 1.89 -19.18
N ILE A 163 -3.69 2.94 -19.14
CA ILE A 163 -3.56 3.76 -17.92
C ILE A 163 -4.86 4.53 -17.71
N VAL A 164 -5.53 4.28 -16.59
CA VAL A 164 -6.79 4.93 -16.20
C VAL A 164 -6.60 5.94 -15.08
N PHE A 165 -5.48 5.86 -14.35
CA PHE A 165 -5.08 6.86 -13.37
C PHE A 165 -3.55 6.94 -13.28
N SER A 166 -3.01 8.16 -13.19
CA SER A 166 -1.58 8.45 -13.01
C SER A 166 -1.43 9.76 -12.23
N GLY A 167 -0.88 9.69 -11.02
CA GLY A 167 -0.63 10.89 -10.21
C GLY A 167 -0.57 10.64 -8.72
N ILE A 168 -0.48 11.72 -7.95
CA ILE A 168 -0.46 11.67 -6.49
C ILE A 168 -1.85 11.37 -5.97
N PHE A 169 -1.94 10.34 -5.14
CA PHE A 169 -3.21 9.97 -4.50
C PHE A 169 -3.02 9.73 -2.99
N ARG A 170 -3.41 10.73 -2.20
CA ARG A 170 -3.44 10.71 -0.72
C ARG A 170 -2.23 9.98 -0.11
N SER A 171 -2.46 8.98 0.75
CA SER A 171 -1.42 8.20 1.45
C SER A 171 -0.66 7.20 0.59
N TYR A 172 -1.10 6.97 -0.66
CA TYR A 172 -0.41 6.08 -1.61
C TYR A 172 0.79 6.74 -2.29
N GLY A 173 0.89 8.10 -2.21
CA GLY A 173 1.88 8.84 -2.98
C GLY A 173 1.60 8.76 -4.47
N GLN A 174 2.63 8.54 -5.29
CA GLN A 174 2.45 8.30 -6.72
C GLN A 174 1.75 6.96 -6.93
N LEU A 175 0.54 7.03 -7.50
CA LEU A 175 -0.31 5.89 -7.81
C LEU A 175 -0.53 5.80 -9.32
N LEU A 176 -0.35 4.61 -9.87
CA LEU A 176 -0.67 4.25 -11.23
C LEU A 176 -1.73 3.16 -11.21
N ILE A 177 -2.82 3.33 -11.97
CA ILE A 177 -3.84 2.30 -12.17
C ILE A 177 -3.89 1.95 -13.65
N ILE A 178 -3.74 0.66 -13.92
CA ILE A 178 -3.76 0.09 -15.28
C ILE A 178 -5.01 -0.79 -15.38
N ASP A 179 -5.86 -0.50 -16.36
CA ASP A 179 -6.99 -1.34 -16.75
C ASP A 179 -6.52 -2.35 -17.82
N HIS A 180 -6.73 -3.62 -17.52
CA HIS A 180 -6.36 -4.73 -18.42
C HIS A 180 -7.57 -5.30 -19.19
N GLY A 181 -8.74 -4.67 -19.02
CA GLY A 181 -10.00 -5.20 -19.53
C GLY A 181 -10.61 -6.27 -18.62
N GLU A 182 -11.82 -6.72 -18.96
CA GLU A 182 -12.58 -7.75 -18.22
C GLU A 182 -12.80 -7.43 -16.73
N GLY A 183 -12.68 -6.13 -16.35
CA GLY A 183 -12.77 -5.67 -14.97
C GLY A 183 -11.51 -5.93 -14.13
N TYR A 184 -10.37 -6.25 -14.75
CA TYR A 184 -9.09 -6.41 -14.06
C TYR A 184 -8.30 -5.11 -14.06
N HIS A 185 -7.85 -4.72 -12.87
CA HIS A 185 -7.03 -3.52 -12.67
C HIS A 185 -5.79 -3.86 -11.84
N THR A 186 -4.64 -3.36 -12.26
CA THR A 186 -3.41 -3.36 -11.43
C THR A 186 -3.16 -1.97 -10.88
N LEU A 187 -2.92 -1.88 -9.59
CA LEU A 187 -2.53 -0.68 -8.87
C LEU A 187 -1.07 -0.80 -8.46
N LEU A 188 -0.27 0.21 -8.82
CA LEU A 188 1.14 0.33 -8.46
C LEU A 188 1.35 1.64 -7.71
N ALA A 189 1.89 1.58 -6.47
CA ALA A 189 2.10 2.77 -5.65
C ALA A 189 3.46 2.73 -4.92
N GLY A 190 3.95 3.93 -4.53
CA GLY A 190 5.23 4.08 -3.85
C GLY A 190 6.41 4.32 -4.79
N MET A 191 6.14 4.60 -6.06
CA MET A 191 7.14 5.09 -7.02
C MET A 191 7.52 6.54 -6.73
N GLU A 192 8.70 6.94 -7.15
CA GLU A 192 9.12 8.34 -7.17
C GLU A 192 8.53 9.06 -8.38
N ASN A 193 8.64 8.43 -9.54
CA ASN A 193 8.17 8.98 -10.80
C ASN A 193 7.31 7.97 -11.56
N ILE A 194 6.27 8.49 -12.23
CA ILE A 194 5.44 7.74 -13.17
C ILE A 194 5.69 8.32 -14.57
N ASN A 195 5.98 7.45 -15.54
CA ASN A 195 6.27 7.85 -16.92
C ASN A 195 5.04 7.78 -17.83
N GLY A 196 3.95 7.18 -17.37
CA GLY A 196 2.72 6.99 -18.14
C GLY A 196 1.68 8.08 -17.91
N ILE A 197 0.91 8.41 -18.93
CA ILE A 197 -0.20 9.37 -18.88
C ILE A 197 -1.54 8.67 -19.00
N VAL A 198 -2.59 9.24 -18.38
CA VAL A 198 -3.96 8.71 -18.45
C VAL A 198 -4.42 8.60 -19.89
N GLY A 199 -4.97 7.45 -20.25
CA GLY A 199 -5.42 7.12 -21.60
C GLY A 199 -4.39 6.40 -22.49
N GLN A 200 -3.12 6.39 -22.09
CA GLN A 200 -2.05 5.70 -22.81
C GLN A 200 -2.23 4.19 -22.73
N TRP A 201 -2.03 3.51 -23.86
CA TRP A 201 -1.86 2.06 -23.92
C TRP A 201 -0.40 1.71 -23.61
N ILE A 202 -0.20 0.67 -22.83
CA ILE A 202 1.08 0.14 -22.43
C ILE A 202 1.12 -1.36 -22.65
N LEU A 203 2.30 -1.87 -22.98
CA LEU A 203 2.55 -3.29 -23.20
C LEU A 203 3.17 -3.95 -21.96
N LYS A 204 2.96 -5.24 -21.81
CA LYS A 204 3.60 -6.06 -20.79
C LYS A 204 5.14 -5.85 -20.82
N GLY A 205 5.71 -5.55 -19.65
CA GLY A 205 7.15 -5.29 -19.53
C GLY A 205 7.57 -3.88 -19.85
N GLU A 206 6.70 -3.00 -20.33
CA GLU A 206 7.01 -1.60 -20.62
C GLU A 206 7.29 -0.84 -19.31
N PRO A 207 8.36 0.01 -19.27
CA PRO A 207 8.67 0.81 -18.10
C PRO A 207 7.61 1.89 -17.87
N VAL A 208 6.91 1.84 -16.73
CA VAL A 208 5.84 2.78 -16.37
C VAL A 208 6.22 3.72 -15.23
N GLY A 209 7.38 3.52 -14.62
CA GLY A 209 7.87 4.39 -13.56
C GLY A 209 9.19 3.92 -12.97
N GLN A 210 9.62 4.60 -11.91
CA GLN A 210 10.89 4.34 -11.25
C GLN A 210 10.73 4.51 -9.74
N MET A 211 11.38 3.64 -8.98
CA MET A 211 11.51 3.74 -7.53
C MET A 211 12.53 4.83 -7.16
N SER A 212 12.42 5.40 -5.97
CA SER A 212 13.38 6.42 -5.52
C SER A 212 14.81 5.90 -5.51
N SER A 213 15.70 6.77 -5.93
CA SER A 213 17.15 6.57 -5.87
C SER A 213 17.76 7.08 -4.57
N GLU A 214 16.98 7.83 -3.76
CA GLU A 214 17.45 8.38 -2.52
C GLU A 214 17.36 7.37 -1.36
N THR A 215 18.41 7.34 -0.53
CA THR A 215 18.42 6.62 0.73
C THR A 215 17.89 7.52 1.84
N THR A 216 16.84 7.10 2.52
CA THR A 216 16.47 7.71 3.80
C THR A 216 17.16 6.96 4.95
N PRO A 217 17.55 7.63 6.05
CA PRO A 217 18.26 6.99 7.17
C PRO A 217 17.54 5.79 7.78
N SER A 218 16.23 5.68 7.57
CA SER A 218 15.39 4.59 8.09
C SER A 218 15.12 3.48 7.07
N ASN A 219 15.52 3.62 5.79
CA ASN A 219 15.08 2.65 4.76
C ASN A 219 16.10 2.55 3.61
N SER A 220 16.91 1.52 3.61
CA SER A 220 17.84 1.18 2.52
C SER A 220 17.16 0.48 1.33
N ARG A 221 15.86 0.23 1.40
CA ARG A 221 15.08 -0.45 0.34
C ARG A 221 13.77 0.29 0.13
N GLN A 222 13.42 0.49 -1.12
CA GLN A 222 12.15 1.11 -1.50
C GLN A 222 11.04 0.06 -1.54
N LYS A 223 9.81 0.48 -1.24
CA LYS A 223 8.64 -0.40 -1.14
C LYS A 223 7.67 -0.09 -2.26
N LEU A 224 7.57 -0.99 -3.22
CA LEU A 224 6.52 -0.93 -4.24
C LEU A 224 5.29 -1.69 -3.73
N TYR A 225 4.17 -1.01 -3.63
CA TYR A 225 2.87 -1.62 -3.37
C TYR A 225 2.25 -2.08 -4.69
N VAL A 226 1.79 -3.32 -4.72
CA VAL A 226 1.14 -3.95 -5.88
C VAL A 226 -0.17 -4.56 -5.44
N GLU A 227 -1.27 -4.10 -6.01
CA GLU A 227 -2.62 -4.62 -5.76
C GLU A 227 -3.27 -5.02 -7.09
N LEU A 228 -3.85 -6.20 -7.13
CA LEU A 228 -4.65 -6.67 -8.25
C LEU A 228 -6.12 -6.66 -7.85
N ARG A 229 -6.97 -6.11 -8.71
CA ARG A 229 -8.42 -6.07 -8.51
C ARG A 229 -9.15 -6.75 -9.65
N GLN A 230 -10.26 -7.35 -9.31
CA GLN A 230 -11.23 -7.88 -10.25
C GLN A 230 -12.61 -7.32 -9.90
N LYS A 231 -13.26 -6.63 -10.85
CA LYS A 231 -14.57 -5.97 -10.64
C LYS A 231 -14.59 -5.15 -9.35
N GLY A 232 -13.61 -4.25 -9.20
CA GLY A 232 -13.45 -3.35 -8.06
C GLY A 232 -12.99 -4.02 -6.75
N LYS A 233 -12.89 -5.35 -6.65
CA LYS A 233 -12.52 -6.06 -5.43
C LYS A 233 -11.07 -6.51 -5.45
N PRO A 234 -10.29 -6.26 -4.38
CA PRO A 234 -8.92 -6.77 -4.27
C PRO A 234 -8.88 -8.30 -4.31
N ILE A 235 -8.00 -8.86 -5.12
CA ILE A 235 -7.74 -10.29 -5.21
C ILE A 235 -6.27 -10.58 -4.94
N ASN A 236 -5.96 -11.85 -4.60
CA ASN A 236 -4.58 -12.26 -4.35
C ASN A 236 -3.73 -12.22 -5.64
N PRO A 237 -2.70 -11.37 -5.73
CA PRO A 237 -1.86 -11.29 -6.93
C PRO A 237 -0.86 -12.45 -7.04
N MET A 238 -0.54 -13.15 -5.95
CA MET A 238 0.49 -14.19 -5.94
C MET A 238 0.28 -15.33 -6.96
N PRO A 239 -0.96 -15.86 -7.14
CA PRO A 239 -1.22 -16.91 -8.16
C PRO A 239 -1.09 -16.41 -9.61
N TRP A 240 -1.01 -15.10 -9.84
CA TRP A 240 -0.91 -14.48 -11.16
C TRP A 240 0.55 -14.24 -11.58
N ILE A 241 1.42 -14.07 -10.58
CA ILE A 241 2.83 -13.75 -10.80
C ILE A 241 3.60 -15.02 -11.14
N ILE A 242 4.46 -14.93 -12.15
CA ILE A 242 5.40 -16.00 -12.50
C ILE A 242 6.16 -16.40 -11.24
N ALA A 243 6.12 -17.66 -10.89
CA ALA A 243 6.90 -18.19 -9.78
C ALA A 243 8.37 -17.80 -10.02
N MET A 244 8.88 -16.93 -9.14
CA MET A 244 10.32 -16.64 -9.16
C MET A 244 11.01 -17.97 -8.91
N ASP A 245 11.69 -18.47 -9.94
CA ASP A 245 12.61 -19.57 -9.76
C ASP A 245 13.56 -19.16 -8.63
N ARG A 246 13.54 -19.93 -7.53
CA ARG A 246 14.48 -19.76 -6.43
C ARG A 246 15.84 -20.25 -6.90
N GLY A 247 16.22 -19.70 -8.07
CA GLY A 247 17.45 -20.01 -8.76
C GLY A 247 18.65 -19.52 -7.99
N GLY A 248 19.39 -20.49 -7.54
CA GLY A 248 20.82 -20.46 -7.50
C GLY A 248 21.45 -20.02 -6.18
N LYS A 249 21.97 -21.01 -5.55
CA LYS A 249 23.08 -20.94 -4.59
C LYS A 249 24.18 -19.96 -5.02
#